data_e1ca191c7383665d826e9ab7bacc6b2f
#
_entry.id   e1ca191c7383665d826e9ab7bacc6b2f
#
_cell.length_a   1.000
_cell.length_b   1.000
_cell.length_c   1.000
_cell.angle_alpha   90.00
_cell.angle_beta   90.00
_cell.angle_gamma   90.00
#
_symmetry.space_group_name_H-M   'P 1'
#
loop_
_entity.id
_entity.type
_entity.pdbx_description
1 polymer ?
#
loop_
_entity_poly.entity_id
_entity_poly.type
_entity_poly.pdbx_seq_one_letter_code
_entity_poly.pdbx_strand_id
1 'polypeptide(L)'
;GGVADSVPYQRAFEKGCDKVIVILTRPRGYVKKTEKSVGAAARLYRRYPRLVNSLKNRADSYNRCMKELYQAEREGRVFVIAPEDCLGVGRIEASPKKLGSLYEEGYDQAKETMHSLRLYLEK
;
A
#
# COMPACT_ATOMS: atom_id res chain seq x y z
N GLY A 1 -4.19 -10.83 -5.02
CA GLY A 1 -3.75 -9.85 -4.07
C GLY A 1 -2.42 -9.24 -4.43
N GLY A 2 -1.51 -9.18 -3.46
CA GLY A 2 -0.31 -8.35 -3.53
C GLY A 2 0.69 -8.59 -4.67
N VAL A 3 0.48 -9.54 -5.56
CA VAL A 3 1.28 -9.72 -6.77
C VAL A 3 0.70 -8.94 -7.94
N ALA A 4 -0.61 -9.01 -8.12
CA ALA A 4 -1.29 -8.37 -9.25
C ALA A 4 -1.71 -6.93 -8.93
N ASP A 5 -2.31 -6.71 -7.75
CA ASP A 5 -2.74 -5.40 -7.27
C ASP A 5 -2.52 -5.33 -5.76
N SER A 6 -1.58 -4.48 -5.33
CA SER A 6 -1.20 -4.34 -3.93
C SER A 6 -2.10 -3.37 -3.17
N VAL A 7 -2.77 -2.43 -3.84
CA VAL A 7 -3.63 -1.39 -3.26
C VAL A 7 -4.87 -1.22 -4.13
N PRO A 8 -5.84 -2.12 -4.00
CA PRO A 8 -6.98 -2.23 -4.91
C PRO A 8 -8.11 -1.20 -4.61
N TYR A 9 -7.77 0.06 -4.34
CA TYR A 9 -8.75 1.09 -3.99
C TYR A 9 -9.74 1.40 -5.13
N GLN A 10 -9.29 1.30 -6.38
CA GLN A 10 -10.14 1.50 -7.55
C GLN A 10 -11.26 0.45 -7.61
N ARG A 11 -10.97 -0.77 -7.15
CA ARG A 11 -11.96 -1.85 -7.08
C ARG A 11 -13.10 -1.54 -6.11
N ALA A 12 -12.84 -0.77 -5.05
CA ALA A 12 -13.91 -0.31 -4.14
C ALA A 12 -14.90 0.62 -4.87
N PHE A 13 -14.40 1.56 -5.66
CA PHE A 13 -15.26 2.42 -6.49
C PHE A 13 -16.06 1.63 -7.53
N GLU A 14 -15.44 0.68 -8.22
CA GLU A 14 -16.13 -0.21 -9.16
C GLU A 14 -17.25 -1.04 -8.50
N LYS A 15 -17.15 -1.28 -7.19
CA LYS A 15 -18.16 -1.97 -6.38
C LYS A 15 -19.23 -1.04 -5.80
N GLY A 16 -19.19 0.24 -6.14
CA GLY A 16 -20.21 1.21 -5.76
C GLY A 16 -19.94 1.93 -4.44
N CYS A 17 -18.69 1.91 -3.94
CA CYS A 17 -18.34 2.73 -2.77
C CYS A 17 -18.19 4.20 -3.18
N ASP A 18 -18.89 5.10 -2.50
CA ASP A 18 -18.81 6.53 -2.72
C ASP A 18 -17.55 7.16 -2.11
N LYS A 19 -17.07 6.57 -1.02
CA LYS A 19 -15.88 7.00 -0.27
C LYS A 19 -14.98 5.83 0.02
N VAL A 20 -13.68 6.05 -0.06
CA VAL A 20 -12.68 5.00 0.16
C VAL A 20 -11.60 5.52 1.10
N ILE A 21 -11.38 4.79 2.18
CA ILE A 21 -10.27 5.02 3.11
C ILE A 21 -9.17 4.01 2.77
N VAL A 22 -7.97 4.50 2.50
CA VAL A 22 -6.82 3.66 2.18
C VAL A 22 -5.80 3.74 3.31
N ILE A 23 -5.54 2.62 3.95
CA ILE A 23 -4.51 2.51 4.99
C ILE A 23 -3.28 1.87 4.37
N LEU A 24 -2.21 2.64 4.28
CA LEU A 24 -0.93 2.18 3.75
C LEU A 24 -0.06 1.60 4.86
N THR A 25 0.73 0.61 4.50
CA THR A 25 1.73 -0.02 5.40
C THR A 25 3.15 0.50 5.13
N ARG A 26 3.28 1.49 4.26
CA ARG A 26 4.54 2.15 3.92
C ARG A 26 4.38 3.66 3.97
N PRO A 27 5.44 4.40 4.34
CA PRO A 27 5.42 5.85 4.39
C PRO A 27 5.04 6.48 3.06
N ARG A 28 4.53 7.70 3.14
CA ARG A 28 4.34 8.54 1.95
C ARG A 28 5.67 8.73 1.23
N GLY A 29 5.62 8.69 -0.09
CA GLY A 29 6.84 8.82 -0.92
C GLY A 29 7.68 7.54 -1.05
N TYR A 30 7.26 6.43 -0.43
CA TYR A 30 7.93 5.14 -0.66
C TYR A 30 7.86 4.74 -2.13
N VAL A 31 9.01 4.45 -2.71
CA VAL A 31 9.15 3.95 -4.08
C VAL A 31 9.58 2.49 -4.03
N LYS A 32 8.76 1.62 -4.57
CA LYS A 32 9.06 0.20 -4.64
C LYS A 32 10.14 -0.07 -5.69
N LYS A 33 11.19 -0.78 -5.30
CA LYS A 33 12.23 -1.26 -6.21
C LYS A 33 11.97 -2.70 -6.62
N THR A 34 12.43 -3.08 -7.82
CA THR A 34 12.38 -4.48 -8.27
C THR A 34 13.24 -5.34 -7.36
N GLU A 35 12.66 -6.40 -6.80
CA GLU A 35 13.37 -7.32 -5.92
C GLU A 35 14.38 -8.16 -6.73
N LYS A 36 15.57 -8.36 -6.18
CA LYS A 36 16.62 -9.18 -6.82
C LYS A 36 16.18 -10.64 -7.07
N SER A 37 15.27 -11.14 -6.24
CA SER A 37 14.69 -12.48 -6.36
C SER A 37 13.77 -12.69 -7.57
N VAL A 38 13.32 -11.61 -8.22
CA VAL A 38 12.38 -11.70 -9.36
C VAL A 38 12.98 -12.49 -10.53
N GLY A 39 14.28 -12.37 -10.78
CA GLY A 39 14.97 -13.15 -11.83
C GLY A 39 14.92 -14.65 -11.58
N ALA A 40 15.21 -15.09 -10.35
CA ALA A 40 15.15 -16.48 -9.91
C ALA A 40 13.70 -17.01 -9.95
N ALA A 41 12.75 -16.23 -9.45
CA ALA A 41 11.34 -16.56 -9.49
C ALA A 41 10.82 -16.68 -10.92
N ALA A 42 11.22 -15.79 -11.84
CA ALA A 42 10.87 -15.87 -13.24
C ALA A 42 11.36 -17.16 -13.92
N ARG A 43 12.55 -17.64 -13.54
CA ARG A 43 13.11 -18.91 -14.02
C ARG A 43 12.35 -20.11 -13.46
N LEU A 44 12.02 -20.10 -12.17
CA LEU A 44 11.27 -21.16 -11.49
C LEU A 44 9.85 -21.27 -12.05
N TYR A 45 9.17 -20.14 -12.25
CA TYR A 45 7.77 -20.08 -12.71
C TYR A 45 7.64 -19.87 -14.22
N ARG A 46 8.66 -20.24 -15.02
CA ARG A 46 8.67 -20.04 -16.49
C ARG A 46 7.45 -20.61 -17.23
N ARG A 47 6.81 -21.65 -16.66
CA ARG A 47 5.58 -22.26 -17.20
C ARG A 47 4.33 -21.40 -17.03
N TYR A 48 4.41 -20.32 -16.23
CA TYR A 48 3.32 -19.41 -15.91
C TYR A 48 3.65 -17.99 -16.37
N PRO A 49 3.63 -17.71 -17.68
CA PRO A 49 4.13 -16.44 -18.23
C PRO A 49 3.39 -15.20 -17.69
N ARG A 50 2.09 -15.31 -17.37
CA ARG A 50 1.32 -14.24 -16.78
C ARG A 50 1.79 -13.91 -15.35
N LEU A 51 2.09 -14.92 -14.54
CA LEU A 51 2.65 -14.74 -13.21
C LEU A 51 4.03 -14.08 -13.28
N VAL A 52 4.90 -14.57 -14.18
CA VAL A 52 6.24 -13.99 -14.38
C VAL A 52 6.14 -12.52 -14.78
N ASN A 53 5.25 -12.18 -15.69
CA ASN A 53 5.03 -10.79 -16.11
C ASN A 53 4.53 -9.92 -14.93
N SER A 54 3.58 -10.41 -14.14
CA SER A 54 3.10 -9.71 -12.94
C SER A 54 4.21 -9.48 -11.93
N LEU A 55 5.09 -10.46 -11.71
CA LEU A 55 6.23 -10.33 -10.79
C LEU A 55 7.24 -9.28 -11.28
N LYS A 56 7.55 -9.27 -12.58
CA LYS A 56 8.47 -8.30 -13.18
C LYS A 56 7.94 -6.87 -13.10
N ASN A 57 6.65 -6.68 -13.37
CA ASN A 57 6.02 -5.35 -13.43
C ASN A 57 5.51 -4.86 -12.06
N ARG A 58 5.65 -5.66 -11.00
CA ARG A 58 5.07 -5.38 -9.69
C ARG A 58 5.50 -4.05 -9.10
N ALA A 59 6.78 -3.68 -9.24
CA ALA A 59 7.30 -2.43 -8.71
C ALA A 59 6.72 -1.23 -9.48
N ASP A 60 6.73 -1.27 -10.80
CA ASP A 60 6.22 -0.19 -11.65
C ASP A 60 4.71 -0.01 -11.49
N SER A 61 3.97 -1.12 -11.42
CA SER A 61 2.53 -1.10 -11.16
C SER A 61 2.19 -0.49 -9.82
N TYR A 62 2.93 -0.86 -8.76
CA TYR A 62 2.77 -0.27 -7.44
C TYR A 62 3.04 1.23 -7.45
N ASN A 63 4.18 1.66 -8.01
CA ASN A 63 4.57 3.06 -8.03
C ASN A 63 3.59 3.93 -8.84
N ARG A 64 3.05 3.40 -9.93
CA ARG A 64 1.99 4.06 -10.71
C ARG A 64 0.72 4.20 -9.89
N CYS A 65 0.27 3.10 -9.27
CA CYS A 65 -0.90 3.09 -8.40
C CYS A 65 -0.78 4.12 -7.27
N MET A 66 0.40 4.27 -6.66
CA MET A 66 0.64 5.29 -5.63
C MET A 66 0.50 6.73 -6.17
N LYS A 67 0.99 7.01 -7.37
CA LYS A 67 0.81 8.34 -8.00
C LYS A 67 -0.67 8.65 -8.22
N GLU A 68 -1.41 7.68 -8.74
CA GLU A 68 -2.86 7.81 -8.97
C GLU A 68 -3.63 7.96 -7.66
N LEU A 69 -3.26 7.20 -6.62
CA LEU A 69 -3.85 7.30 -5.29
C LEU A 69 -3.67 8.69 -4.67
N TYR A 70 -2.45 9.23 -4.71
CA TYR A 70 -2.18 10.57 -4.18
C TYR A 70 -2.85 11.68 -5.01
N GLN A 71 -3.06 11.47 -6.31
CA GLN A 71 -3.88 12.36 -7.11
C GLN A 71 -5.35 12.31 -6.66
N ALA A 72 -5.91 11.11 -6.47
CA ALA A 72 -7.28 10.93 -5.99
C ALA A 72 -7.48 11.52 -4.57
N GLU A 73 -6.46 11.46 -3.71
CA GLU A 73 -6.46 12.11 -2.40
C GLU A 73 -6.53 13.64 -2.52
N ARG A 74 -5.71 14.25 -3.39
CA ARG A 74 -5.75 15.70 -3.65
C ARG A 74 -7.11 16.16 -4.19
N GLU A 75 -7.77 15.31 -4.94
CA GLU A 75 -9.12 15.53 -5.47
C GLU A 75 -10.24 15.28 -4.43
N GLY A 76 -9.89 14.83 -3.22
CA GLY A 76 -10.83 14.52 -2.14
C GLY A 76 -11.67 13.25 -2.36
N ARG A 77 -11.30 12.40 -3.32
CA ARG A 77 -12.01 11.14 -3.62
C ARG A 77 -11.66 10.01 -2.68
N VAL A 78 -10.46 10.01 -2.12
CA VAL A 78 -9.99 9.03 -1.16
C VAL A 78 -9.40 9.71 0.06
N PHE A 79 -9.40 9.03 1.20
CA PHE A 79 -8.69 9.44 2.41
C PHE A 79 -7.54 8.45 2.65
N VAL A 80 -6.31 8.97 2.79
CA VAL A 80 -5.13 8.12 2.93
C VAL A 80 -4.52 8.27 4.33
N ILE A 81 -4.41 7.17 5.05
CA ILE A 81 -3.65 7.04 6.29
C ILE A 81 -2.37 6.28 5.96
N ALA A 82 -1.22 6.85 6.26
CA ALA A 82 0.08 6.24 6.00
C ALA A 82 1.01 6.47 7.19
N PRO A 83 1.84 5.50 7.59
CA PRO A 83 2.79 5.69 8.68
C PRO A 83 3.83 6.75 8.31
N GLU A 84 4.35 7.46 9.30
CA GLU A 84 5.45 8.39 9.10
C GLU A 84 6.75 7.64 8.80
N ASP A 85 6.99 6.56 9.57
CA ASP A 85 8.13 5.65 9.38
C ASP A 85 7.68 4.20 9.58
N CYS A 86 8.45 3.26 9.06
CA CYS A 86 8.28 1.82 9.29
C CYS A 86 9.17 1.30 10.43
N LEU A 87 9.87 2.16 11.16
CA LEU A 87 10.76 1.84 12.29
C LEU A 87 11.74 0.69 12.00
N GLY A 88 12.21 0.60 10.76
CA GLY A 88 13.09 -0.48 10.29
C GLY A 88 12.41 -1.86 10.21
N VAL A 89 11.10 -1.94 10.32
CA VAL A 89 10.34 -3.19 10.16
C VAL A 89 10.34 -3.64 8.72
N GLY A 90 10.92 -4.80 8.47
CA GLY A 90 11.00 -5.41 7.13
C GLY A 90 9.75 -6.20 6.74
N ARG A 91 9.82 -6.80 5.56
CA ARG A 91 8.71 -7.63 5.03
C ARG A 91 8.48 -8.90 5.88
N ILE A 92 9.54 -9.45 6.44
CA ILE A 92 9.52 -10.60 7.35
C ILE A 92 10.19 -10.15 8.63
N GLU A 93 9.40 -9.64 9.57
CA GLU A 93 9.88 -9.22 10.88
C GLU A 93 9.33 -10.18 11.94
N ALA A 94 10.20 -10.70 12.79
CA ALA A 94 9.86 -11.63 13.85
C ALA A 94 10.03 -11.05 15.25
N SER A 95 10.54 -9.83 15.38
CA SER A 95 10.74 -9.17 16.67
C SER A 95 9.43 -8.63 17.23
N PRO A 96 8.89 -9.18 18.36
CA PRO A 96 7.67 -8.66 18.97
C PRO A 96 7.80 -7.20 19.40
N LYS A 97 8.99 -6.79 19.85
CA LYS A 97 9.25 -5.41 20.27
C LYS A 97 9.10 -4.42 19.11
N LYS A 98 9.70 -4.72 17.96
CA LYS A 98 9.58 -3.86 16.76
C LYS A 98 8.15 -3.81 16.23
N LEU A 99 7.47 -4.97 16.21
CA LEU A 99 6.07 -5.04 15.78
C LEU A 99 5.16 -4.27 16.74
N GLY A 100 5.41 -4.36 18.06
CA GLY A 100 4.70 -3.58 19.06
C GLY A 100 4.88 -2.08 18.87
N SER A 101 6.13 -1.60 18.68
CA SER A 101 6.39 -0.18 18.42
C SER A 101 5.70 0.32 17.15
N LEU A 102 5.68 -0.48 16.07
CA LEU A 102 4.99 -0.12 14.84
C LEU A 102 3.46 -0.10 15.01
N TYR A 103 2.92 -0.98 15.84
CA TYR A 103 1.49 -0.97 16.17
C TYR A 103 1.10 0.32 16.92
N GLU A 104 1.88 0.72 17.93
CA GLU A 104 1.68 1.94 18.69
C GLU A 104 1.71 3.18 17.80
N GLU A 105 2.71 3.28 16.94
CA GLU A 105 2.84 4.33 15.92
C GLU A 105 1.57 4.43 15.06
N GLY A 106 1.13 3.30 14.49
CA GLY A 106 -0.07 3.26 13.66
C GLY A 106 -1.35 3.65 14.41
N TYR A 107 -1.44 3.27 15.68
CA TYR A 107 -2.56 3.62 16.54
C TYR A 107 -2.62 5.11 16.85
N ASP A 108 -1.50 5.71 17.22
CA ASP A 108 -1.42 7.14 17.55
C ASP A 108 -1.68 7.98 16.29
N GLN A 109 -1.10 7.61 15.15
CA GLN A 109 -1.37 8.28 13.90
C GLN A 109 -2.84 8.22 13.48
N ALA A 110 -3.50 7.06 13.66
CA ALA A 110 -4.92 6.94 13.38
C ALA A 110 -5.76 7.87 14.29
N LYS A 111 -5.38 8.03 15.55
CA LYS A 111 -6.03 8.99 16.46
C LYS A 111 -5.86 10.43 16.00
N GLU A 112 -4.66 10.83 15.61
CA GLU A 112 -4.38 12.19 15.15
C GLU A 112 -5.17 12.54 13.88
N THR A 113 -5.34 11.56 12.98
CA THR A 113 -6.10 11.76 11.74
C THR A 113 -7.61 11.65 11.90
N MET A 114 -8.12 11.23 13.07
CA MET A 114 -9.55 10.93 13.27
C MET A 114 -10.47 12.12 12.98
N HIS A 115 -10.06 13.34 13.37
CA HIS A 115 -10.87 14.53 13.08
C HIS A 115 -11.02 14.77 11.57
N SER A 116 -9.91 14.74 10.83
CA SER A 116 -9.90 14.91 9.38
C SER A 116 -10.66 13.79 8.65
N LEU A 117 -10.56 12.57 9.17
CA LEU A 117 -11.32 11.43 8.65
C LEU A 117 -12.83 11.64 8.79
N ARG A 118 -13.30 12.11 9.95
CA ARG A 118 -14.72 12.43 10.15
C ARG A 118 -15.21 13.49 9.18
N LEU A 119 -14.47 14.57 9.00
CA LEU A 119 -14.79 15.61 8.03
C LEU A 119 -14.86 15.07 6.58
N TYR A 120 -13.98 14.14 6.23
CA TYR A 120 -14.04 13.46 4.93
C TYR A 120 -15.30 12.62 4.77
N LEU A 121 -15.72 11.91 5.82
CA LEU A 121 -16.90 11.05 5.77
C LEU A 121 -18.21 11.84 5.75
N GLU A 122 -18.26 13.06 6.29
CA GLU A 122 -19.44 13.93 6.33
C GLU A 122 -19.68 14.69 5.01
N LYS A 123 -18.65 14.86 4.19
CA LYS A 123 -18.79 15.46 2.84
C LYS A 123 -19.57 14.56 1.89
#